data_2a00f9d689fb9f1a48aba57ced7ffc60
#
_entry.id   2a00f9d689fb9f1a48aba57ced7ffc60
#
_cell.length_a   1.000
_cell.length_b   1.000
_cell.length_c   1.000
_cell.angle_alpha   90.00
_cell.angle_beta   90.00
_cell.angle_gamma   90.00
#
_symmetry.space_group_name_H-M   'P 1'
#
loop_
_entity.id
_entity.type
_entity.pdbx_description
1 polymer ?
#
loop_
_entity_poly.entity_id
_entity_poly.type
_entity_poly.pdbx_seq_one_letter_code
_entity_poly.pdbx_strand_id
1 'polypeptide(L)'
;TDTVTYSDGTSEEVYGYDIPVTALDEDFPLAILGSKGTWYDHTVSVRNAQPKTEEVSEIPADGEYTVSVALEGGSGRATVDSPATLTVADGKMTATIAWSSPNYDYMVVAGEKYLPTNTEGNSTFEIPVAALGTPLAVTADTVAMSTPHEIEYTLTFTLE
;
A
#
# COMPACT_ATOMS: atom_id res chain seq x y z
N THR A 1 19.06 -14.23 -8.01
CA THR A 1 18.48 -15.56 -8.34
C THR A 1 17.29 -15.81 -7.44
N ASP A 2 16.19 -16.21 -8.05
CA ASP A 2 14.98 -16.60 -7.34
C ASP A 2 14.74 -18.09 -7.55
N THR A 3 14.11 -18.74 -6.57
CA THR A 3 13.75 -20.15 -6.69
C THR A 3 12.26 -20.25 -6.93
N VAL A 4 11.87 -20.89 -8.03
CA VAL A 4 10.46 -21.15 -8.36
C VAL A 4 10.16 -22.60 -8.01
N THR A 5 9.10 -22.81 -7.22
CA THR A 5 8.60 -24.14 -6.88
C THR A 5 7.36 -24.43 -7.68
N TYR A 6 7.37 -25.53 -8.41
CA TYR A 6 6.25 -25.96 -9.24
C TYR A 6 5.24 -26.81 -8.43
N SER A 7 4.06 -26.92 -8.95
CA SER A 7 2.96 -27.66 -8.29
C SER A 7 3.22 -29.17 -8.13
N ASP A 8 4.21 -29.71 -8.83
CA ASP A 8 4.69 -31.11 -8.72
C ASP A 8 5.70 -31.33 -7.59
N GLY A 9 6.05 -30.26 -6.86
CA GLY A 9 7.04 -30.29 -5.77
C GLY A 9 8.49 -30.14 -6.22
N THR A 10 8.74 -29.95 -7.50
CA THR A 10 10.08 -29.63 -8.00
C THR A 10 10.35 -28.13 -7.86
N SER A 11 11.61 -27.78 -7.61
CA SER A 11 12.04 -26.39 -7.56
C SER A 11 13.23 -26.18 -8.48
N GLU A 12 13.24 -25.04 -9.14
CA GLU A 12 14.28 -24.65 -10.07
C GLU A 12 14.78 -23.24 -9.72
N GLU A 13 16.09 -23.06 -9.81
CA GLU A 13 16.72 -21.76 -9.63
C GLU A 13 16.58 -20.96 -10.94
N VAL A 14 15.94 -19.80 -10.85
CA VAL A 14 15.72 -18.92 -11.98
C VAL A 14 16.57 -17.66 -11.87
N TYR A 15 17.05 -17.21 -13.00
CA TYR A 15 17.88 -16.01 -13.10
C TYR A 15 17.06 -14.88 -13.71
N GLY A 16 16.92 -13.79 -12.97
CA GLY A 16 16.31 -12.57 -13.47
C GLY A 16 17.36 -11.67 -14.10
N TYR A 17 17.07 -11.12 -15.27
CA TYR A 17 17.92 -10.17 -15.97
C TYR A 17 17.15 -8.90 -16.27
N ASP A 18 17.78 -7.77 -15.94
CA ASP A 18 17.30 -6.48 -16.39
C ASP A 18 17.84 -6.21 -17.79
N ILE A 19 16.95 -6.15 -18.76
CA ILE A 19 17.29 -5.95 -20.15
C ILE A 19 16.87 -4.54 -20.55
N PRO A 20 17.81 -3.68 -21.00
CA PRO A 20 17.43 -2.37 -21.50
C PRO A 20 16.63 -2.52 -22.80
N VAL A 21 15.43 -1.97 -22.80
CA VAL A 21 14.57 -1.95 -23.99
C VAL A 21 14.67 -0.58 -24.62
N THR A 22 15.24 -0.54 -25.83
CA THR A 22 15.46 0.71 -26.56
C THR A 22 14.25 1.16 -27.38
N ALA A 23 13.34 0.23 -27.69
CA ALA A 23 12.11 0.51 -28.40
C ALA A 23 11.02 -0.48 -27.97
N LEU A 24 9.77 -0.01 -27.93
CA LEU A 24 8.60 -0.85 -27.72
C LEU A 24 8.03 -1.29 -29.06
N ASP A 25 7.42 -2.47 -29.07
CA ASP A 25 6.80 -3.07 -30.26
C ASP A 25 7.78 -3.44 -31.40
N GLU A 26 9.07 -3.45 -31.11
CA GLU A 26 10.11 -3.92 -32.02
C GLU A 26 10.78 -5.19 -31.48
N ASP A 27 11.14 -6.06 -32.40
CA ASP A 27 11.87 -7.28 -32.07
C ASP A 27 13.35 -6.95 -31.89
N PHE A 28 13.96 -7.45 -30.83
CA PHE A 28 15.39 -7.32 -30.62
C PHE A 28 16.06 -8.67 -30.34
N PRO A 29 17.29 -8.88 -30.82
CA PRO A 29 17.99 -10.13 -30.61
C PRO A 29 18.50 -10.25 -29.17
N LEU A 30 18.34 -11.41 -28.58
CA LEU A 30 18.86 -11.76 -27.28
C LEU A 30 19.63 -13.07 -27.37
N ALA A 31 20.88 -13.07 -26.94
CA ALA A 31 21.68 -14.29 -26.85
C ALA A 31 21.83 -14.71 -25.39
N ILE A 32 21.48 -15.94 -25.10
CA ILE A 32 21.59 -16.52 -23.77
C ILE A 32 22.60 -17.66 -23.79
N LEU A 33 23.57 -17.63 -22.88
CA LEU A 33 24.52 -18.71 -22.70
C LEU A 33 23.89 -19.79 -21.80
N GLY A 34 23.65 -20.94 -22.38
CA GLY A 34 23.15 -22.08 -21.62
C GLY A 34 24.20 -22.71 -20.71
N SER A 35 23.77 -23.48 -19.73
CA SER A 35 24.63 -24.15 -18.73
C SER A 35 25.69 -25.09 -19.32
N LYS A 36 25.51 -25.52 -20.56
CA LYS A 36 26.48 -26.34 -21.31
C LYS A 36 27.47 -25.52 -22.13
N GLY A 37 27.51 -24.21 -21.98
CA GLY A 37 28.41 -23.33 -22.72
C GLY A 37 27.99 -23.07 -24.17
N THR A 38 26.76 -23.35 -24.53
CA THR A 38 26.23 -23.11 -25.88
C THR A 38 25.40 -21.81 -25.86
N TRP A 39 25.66 -20.95 -26.87
CA TRP A 39 24.87 -19.75 -27.11
C TRP A 39 23.58 -20.09 -27.82
N TYR A 40 22.50 -19.58 -27.30
CA TYR A 40 21.18 -19.67 -27.92
C TYR A 40 20.74 -18.27 -28.33
N ASP A 41 20.46 -18.09 -29.59
CA ASP A 41 19.93 -16.83 -30.13
C ASP A 41 18.40 -16.85 -30.04
N HIS A 42 17.87 -15.84 -29.39
CA HIS A 42 16.43 -15.62 -29.27
C HIS A 42 16.08 -14.23 -29.79
N THR A 43 14.90 -14.12 -30.36
CA THR A 43 14.30 -12.84 -30.69
C THR A 43 13.23 -12.54 -29.65
N VAL A 44 13.37 -11.45 -28.95
CA VAL A 44 12.43 -11.00 -27.92
C VAL A 44 11.75 -9.73 -28.39
N SER A 45 10.43 -9.68 -28.28
CA SER A 45 9.67 -8.47 -28.54
C SER A 45 8.83 -8.11 -27.32
N VAL A 46 8.82 -6.85 -26.97
CA VAL A 46 7.94 -6.30 -25.92
C VAL A 46 6.76 -5.65 -26.62
N ARG A 47 5.60 -6.31 -26.57
CA ARG A 47 4.36 -5.83 -27.20
C ARG A 47 3.35 -5.43 -26.15
N ASN A 48 2.54 -4.42 -26.44
CA ASN A 48 1.53 -3.89 -25.53
C ASN A 48 2.10 -3.52 -24.14
N ALA A 49 3.35 -3.09 -24.08
CA ALA A 49 3.91 -2.56 -22.87
C ALA A 49 3.09 -1.32 -22.49
N GLN A 50 2.27 -1.45 -21.49
CA GLN A 50 1.72 -0.29 -20.81
C GLN A 50 2.82 0.24 -19.91
N PRO A 51 3.01 1.56 -19.82
CA PRO A 51 3.88 2.09 -18.80
C PRO A 51 3.39 1.49 -17.49
N LYS A 52 4.25 0.69 -16.83
CA LYS A 52 4.09 0.49 -15.42
C LYS A 52 4.14 1.89 -14.84
N THR A 53 2.98 2.43 -14.56
CA THR A 53 2.88 3.44 -13.54
C THR A 53 3.42 2.72 -12.32
N GLU A 54 4.73 2.85 -12.08
CA GLU A 54 5.15 2.88 -10.71
C GLU A 54 4.23 3.96 -10.14
N GLU A 55 3.25 3.54 -9.35
CA GLU A 55 2.78 4.41 -8.32
C GLU A 55 4.03 4.66 -7.49
N VAL A 56 4.80 5.64 -7.95
CA VAL A 56 5.72 6.31 -7.08
C VAL A 56 4.76 6.85 -6.04
N SER A 57 4.73 6.18 -4.91
CA SER A 57 4.20 6.74 -3.68
C SER A 57 5.08 7.96 -3.45
N GLU A 58 4.79 9.04 -4.19
CA GLU A 58 5.45 10.30 -4.01
C GLU A 58 5.03 10.79 -2.64
N ILE A 59 5.90 10.53 -1.68
CA ILE A 59 5.78 11.18 -0.39
C ILE A 59 5.96 12.67 -0.68
N PRO A 60 4.93 13.50 -0.47
CA PRO A 60 5.06 14.93 -0.71
C PRO A 60 6.15 15.53 0.17
N ALA A 61 6.62 16.71 -0.18
CA ALA A 61 7.59 17.44 0.65
C ALA A 61 7.02 17.69 2.06
N ASP A 62 7.91 17.86 3.05
CA ASP A 62 7.49 18.13 4.42
C ASP A 62 6.50 19.30 4.50
N GLY A 63 5.42 19.10 5.24
CA GLY A 63 4.35 20.07 5.40
C GLY A 63 3.02 19.42 5.76
N GLU A 64 1.98 20.23 5.84
CA GLU A 64 0.60 19.79 6.04
C GLU A 64 -0.16 19.82 4.72
N TYR A 65 -0.92 18.75 4.48
CA TYR A 65 -1.73 18.56 3.29
C TYR A 65 -3.15 18.18 3.66
N THR A 66 -4.07 18.42 2.77
CA THR A 66 -5.45 17.97 2.89
C THR A 66 -5.63 16.73 2.02
N VAL A 67 -6.19 15.68 2.62
CA VAL A 67 -6.45 14.41 1.93
C VAL A 67 -7.90 14.01 2.12
N SER A 68 -8.51 13.54 1.06
CA SER A 68 -9.80 12.85 1.20
C SER A 68 -9.58 11.42 1.71
N VAL A 69 -10.48 10.98 2.57
CA VAL A 69 -10.41 9.67 3.21
C VAL A 69 -11.62 8.85 2.82
N ALA A 70 -11.38 7.71 2.21
CA ALA A 70 -12.41 6.72 1.96
C ALA A 70 -12.28 5.60 3.00
N LEU A 71 -13.35 5.32 3.72
CA LEU A 71 -13.46 4.26 4.72
C LEU A 71 -14.30 3.13 4.16
N GLU A 72 -13.74 1.93 4.19
CA GLU A 72 -14.45 0.70 3.83
C GLU A 72 -14.35 -0.32 4.98
N GLY A 73 -15.32 -1.20 5.06
CA GLY A 73 -15.36 -2.28 6.05
C GLY A 73 -16.33 -2.04 7.21
N GLY A 74 -16.30 -2.94 8.18
CA GLY A 74 -17.21 -2.93 9.32
C GLY A 74 -18.68 -3.09 8.94
N SER A 75 -19.57 -2.53 9.76
CA SER A 75 -21.02 -2.56 9.51
C SER A 75 -21.52 -1.49 8.53
N GLY A 76 -20.63 -0.60 8.06
CA GLY A 76 -20.97 0.56 7.25
C GLY A 76 -21.64 1.72 8.01
N ARG A 77 -21.74 1.63 9.33
CA ARG A 77 -22.32 2.68 10.19
C ARG A 77 -21.27 3.67 10.71
N ALA A 78 -20.03 3.23 10.81
CA ALA A 78 -18.93 4.08 11.20
C ALA A 78 -18.43 4.87 9.99
N THR A 79 -18.10 6.12 10.21
CA THR A 79 -17.48 7.00 9.21
C THR A 79 -16.32 7.75 9.85
N VAL A 80 -15.43 8.25 9.04
CA VAL A 80 -14.36 9.17 9.44
C VAL A 80 -14.58 10.50 8.75
N ASP A 81 -14.13 11.57 9.38
CA ASP A 81 -14.20 12.90 8.77
C ASP A 81 -13.32 12.96 7.52
N SER A 82 -13.86 13.51 6.47
CA SER A 82 -13.17 13.78 5.20
C SER A 82 -13.51 15.19 4.72
N PRO A 83 -12.51 15.99 4.33
CA PRO A 83 -11.09 15.68 4.27
C PRO A 83 -10.42 15.60 5.66
N ALA A 84 -9.30 14.88 5.70
CA ALA A 84 -8.43 14.79 6.87
C ALA A 84 -7.13 15.55 6.65
N THR A 85 -6.42 15.82 7.74
CA THR A 85 -5.09 16.43 7.67
C THR A 85 -4.01 15.36 7.56
N LEU A 86 -3.14 15.50 6.58
CA LEU A 86 -1.93 14.70 6.42
C LEU A 86 -0.71 15.56 6.73
N THR A 87 0.08 15.14 7.69
CA THR A 87 1.35 15.80 8.03
C THR A 87 2.50 14.97 7.47
N VAL A 88 3.42 15.61 6.76
CA VAL A 88 4.63 14.99 6.25
C VAL A 88 5.84 15.60 6.94
N ALA A 89 6.66 14.77 7.53
CA ALA A 89 7.90 15.15 8.18
C ALA A 89 8.96 14.05 8.01
N ASP A 90 10.16 14.41 7.60
CA ASP A 90 11.29 13.49 7.42
C ASP A 90 10.97 12.28 6.52
N GLY A 91 10.15 12.49 5.49
CA GLY A 91 9.72 11.43 4.59
C GLY A 91 8.69 10.46 5.18
N LYS A 92 8.07 10.81 6.31
CA LYS A 92 7.00 10.05 6.94
C LYS A 92 5.68 10.81 6.86
N MET A 93 4.63 10.10 6.50
CA MET A 93 3.28 10.64 6.44
C MET A 93 2.48 10.19 7.67
N THR A 94 1.79 11.12 8.30
CA THR A 94 0.89 10.87 9.42
C THR A 94 -0.46 11.51 9.13
N ALA A 95 -1.52 10.73 9.15
CA ALA A 95 -2.87 11.25 8.96
C ALA A 95 -3.59 11.40 10.30
N THR A 96 -4.24 12.53 10.49
CA THR A 96 -5.13 12.77 11.62
C THR A 96 -6.54 12.39 11.22
N ILE A 97 -7.09 11.35 11.82
CA ILE A 97 -8.40 10.80 11.51
C ILE A 97 -9.34 11.02 12.69
N ALA A 98 -10.49 11.64 12.45
CA ALA A 98 -11.56 11.75 13.42
C ALA A 98 -12.70 10.79 13.03
N TRP A 99 -13.07 9.91 13.94
CA TRP A 99 -14.20 9.01 13.77
C TRP A 99 -15.54 9.73 14.02
N SER A 100 -16.60 9.20 13.49
CA SER A 100 -17.96 9.71 13.76
C SER A 100 -18.49 9.36 15.15
N SER A 101 -17.71 8.69 15.97
CA SER A 101 -18.09 8.21 17.30
C SER A 101 -16.97 8.43 18.33
N PRO A 102 -17.30 8.73 19.59
CA PRO A 102 -16.33 8.82 20.68
C PRO A 102 -15.98 7.45 21.30
N ASN A 103 -16.52 6.37 20.76
CA ASN A 103 -16.43 5.04 21.36
C ASN A 103 -15.27 4.19 20.83
N TYR A 104 -14.38 4.75 20.04
CA TYR A 104 -13.16 4.08 19.61
C TYR A 104 -12.04 4.37 20.59
N ASP A 105 -11.53 3.36 21.25
CA ASP A 105 -10.50 3.51 22.28
C ASP A 105 -9.08 3.22 21.81
N TYR A 106 -8.91 2.54 20.69
CA TYR A 106 -7.63 2.44 19.99
C TYR A 106 -7.79 2.01 18.54
N MET A 107 -6.73 2.23 17.76
CA MET A 107 -6.55 1.69 16.42
C MET A 107 -5.27 0.87 16.36
N VAL A 108 -5.24 -0.14 15.50
CA VAL A 108 -4.03 -0.90 15.16
C VAL A 108 -3.73 -0.68 13.68
N VAL A 109 -2.54 -0.21 13.40
CA VAL A 109 -2.04 0.04 12.05
C VAL A 109 -0.68 -0.63 11.90
N ALA A 110 -0.53 -1.47 10.90
CA ALA A 110 0.71 -2.22 10.66
C ALA A 110 1.24 -3.02 11.89
N GLY A 111 0.32 -3.45 12.76
CA GLY A 111 0.66 -4.19 13.99
C GLY A 111 1.02 -3.32 15.18
N GLU A 112 0.94 -2.00 15.06
CA GLU A 112 1.18 -1.05 16.15
C GLU A 112 -0.15 -0.45 16.64
N LYS A 113 -0.25 -0.30 17.94
CA LYS A 113 -1.44 0.24 18.61
C LYS A 113 -1.31 1.75 18.79
N TYR A 114 -2.34 2.47 18.34
CA TYR A 114 -2.46 3.93 18.47
C TYR A 114 -3.65 4.27 19.36
N LEU A 115 -3.41 5.15 20.31
CA LEU A 115 -4.45 5.65 21.22
C LEU A 115 -5.02 6.97 20.69
N PRO A 116 -6.27 7.33 21.08
CA PRO A 116 -6.84 8.61 20.69
C PRO A 116 -5.99 9.78 21.18
N THR A 117 -5.87 10.79 20.35
CA THR A 117 -5.13 12.02 20.70
C THR A 117 -5.94 12.99 21.54
N ASN A 118 -7.27 12.80 21.59
CA ASN A 118 -8.20 13.61 22.35
C ASN A 118 -8.88 12.80 23.47
N THR A 119 -9.37 13.49 24.48
CA THR A 119 -10.10 12.89 25.61
C THR A 119 -11.59 13.27 25.63
N GLU A 120 -12.00 14.18 24.76
CA GLU A 120 -13.38 14.65 24.64
C GLU A 120 -13.81 14.70 23.18
N GLY A 121 -15.07 14.40 22.92
CA GLY A 121 -15.64 14.38 21.58
C GLY A 121 -15.35 13.09 20.82
N ASN A 122 -15.52 13.13 19.52
CA ASN A 122 -15.27 11.98 18.66
C ASN A 122 -13.82 11.53 18.72
N SER A 123 -13.60 10.22 18.70
CA SER A 123 -12.24 9.65 18.79
C SER A 123 -11.39 10.07 17.62
N THR A 124 -10.27 10.72 17.92
CA THR A 124 -9.32 11.22 16.91
C THR A 124 -7.98 10.50 17.07
N PHE A 125 -7.42 10.04 15.96
CA PHE A 125 -6.17 9.28 15.94
C PHE A 125 -5.18 9.91 14.95
N GLU A 126 -3.91 9.85 15.30
CA GLU A 126 -2.80 10.11 14.40
C GLU A 126 -2.18 8.77 14.01
N ILE A 127 -2.28 8.40 12.76
CA ILE A 127 -1.79 7.12 12.25
C ILE A 127 -0.80 7.31 11.11
N PRO A 128 0.22 6.44 10.99
CA PRO A 128 1.14 6.50 9.87
C PRO A 128 0.45 6.05 8.58
N VAL A 129 0.76 6.75 7.49
CA VAL A 129 0.30 6.43 6.13
C VAL A 129 1.51 5.99 5.32
N ALA A 130 1.49 4.76 4.83
CA ALA A 130 2.61 4.24 4.05
C ALA A 130 2.61 4.77 2.61
N ALA A 131 1.42 4.96 2.02
CA ALA A 131 1.27 5.42 0.66
C ALA A 131 -0.09 6.10 0.45
N LEU A 132 -0.12 7.12 -0.41
CA LEU A 132 -1.35 7.75 -0.86
C LEU A 132 -1.97 6.94 -2.01
N GLY A 133 -3.31 6.96 -2.13
CA GLY A 133 -4.04 6.22 -3.16
C GLY A 133 -4.03 4.70 -3.01
N THR A 134 -3.39 4.18 -1.97
CA THR A 134 -3.30 2.74 -1.71
C THR A 134 -4.13 2.37 -0.50
N PRO A 135 -4.97 1.31 -0.57
CA PRO A 135 -5.75 0.86 0.59
C PRO A 135 -4.86 0.46 1.76
N LEU A 136 -5.10 1.05 2.92
CA LEU A 136 -4.41 0.76 4.18
C LEU A 136 -5.34 -0.04 5.09
N ALA A 137 -4.97 -1.27 5.41
CA ALA A 137 -5.72 -2.08 6.36
C ALA A 137 -5.44 -1.60 7.79
N VAL A 138 -6.50 -1.31 8.53
CA VAL A 138 -6.45 -0.87 9.92
C VAL A 138 -7.48 -1.64 10.74
N THR A 139 -7.23 -1.76 12.03
CA THR A 139 -8.21 -2.30 12.99
C THR A 139 -8.56 -1.19 13.96
N ALA A 140 -9.84 -1.02 14.25
CA ALA A 140 -10.29 -0.08 15.27
C ALA A 140 -11.14 -0.83 16.31
N ASP A 141 -10.82 -0.62 17.58
CA ASP A 141 -11.61 -1.18 18.69
C ASP A 141 -12.70 -0.21 19.11
N THR A 142 -13.92 -0.70 19.16
CA THR A 142 -15.06 0.08 19.61
C THR A 142 -15.64 -0.46 20.92
N VAL A 143 -15.86 0.44 21.85
CA VAL A 143 -16.51 0.17 23.14
C VAL A 143 -17.98 0.59 23.17
N ALA A 144 -18.57 0.85 22.00
CA ALA A 144 -20.00 1.21 21.88
C ALA A 144 -20.93 0.10 22.30
N MET A 145 -20.47 -1.15 22.31
CA MET A 145 -21.20 -2.32 22.82
C MET A 145 -20.71 -2.67 24.21
N SER A 146 -21.46 -3.53 24.91
CA SER A 146 -21.12 -3.98 26.26
C SER A 146 -19.77 -4.73 26.36
N THR A 147 -19.26 -5.22 25.24
CA THR A 147 -17.92 -5.81 25.09
C THR A 147 -17.16 -5.08 23.98
N PRO A 148 -15.88 -4.77 24.19
CA PRO A 148 -15.05 -4.20 23.14
C PRO A 148 -14.99 -5.11 21.91
N HIS A 149 -15.03 -4.52 20.72
CA HIS A 149 -14.92 -5.23 19.45
C HIS A 149 -13.89 -4.58 18.55
N GLU A 150 -12.91 -5.36 18.16
CA GLU A 150 -11.98 -4.98 17.08
C GLU A 150 -12.64 -5.23 15.73
N ILE A 151 -12.70 -4.20 14.91
CA ILE A 151 -13.29 -4.23 13.57
C ILE A 151 -12.22 -3.85 12.56
N GLU A 152 -12.12 -4.66 11.53
CA GLU A 152 -11.22 -4.39 10.41
C GLU A 152 -11.84 -3.38 9.45
N TYR A 153 -11.06 -2.37 9.11
CA TYR A 153 -11.41 -1.33 8.15
C TYR A 153 -10.28 -1.15 7.12
N THR A 154 -10.63 -0.57 6.01
CA THR A 154 -9.68 -0.13 5.00
C THR A 154 -9.81 1.37 4.79
N LEU A 155 -8.70 2.07 4.89
CA LEU A 155 -8.61 3.51 4.67
C LEU A 155 -7.82 3.78 3.39
N THR A 156 -8.36 4.63 2.54
CA THR A 156 -7.64 5.11 1.35
C THR A 156 -7.54 6.62 1.41
N PHE A 157 -6.34 7.13 1.34
CA PHE A 157 -6.04 8.56 1.41
C PHE A 157 -5.69 9.07 0.02
N THR A 158 -6.37 10.10 -0.43
CA THR A 158 -6.13 10.74 -1.73
C THR A 158 -5.83 12.23 -1.51
N LEU A 159 -4.72 12.71 -2.04
CA LEU A 159 -4.35 14.11 -1.96
C LEU A 159 -5.35 14.94 -2.79
N GLU A 160 -5.83 16.04 -2.21
CA GLU A 160 -6.73 16.98 -2.89
C GLU A 160 -5.99 18.06 -3.67
#